data_a4ec99a6a76fdc8c1f084588461c8f4c
#
_entry.id   a4ec99a6a76fdc8c1f084588461c8f4c
#
_cell.length_a   1.000
_cell.length_b   1.000
_cell.length_c   1.000
_cell.angle_alpha   90.00
_cell.angle_beta   90.00
_cell.angle_gamma   90.00
#
_symmetry.space_group_name_H-M   'P 1'
#
loop_
_entity.id
_entity.type
_entity.pdbx_description
1 polymer ?
#
loop_
_entity_poly.entity_id
_entity_poly.type
_entity_poly.pdbx_seq_one_letter_code
_entity_poly.pdbx_strand_id
1 'polypeptide(L)'
;MFVHTSSQTTKNYIFHLLKEPTIFHAKIYAPDAGQLFAEFQSFFTVVEAAGGIVRQTDQLLMIKRLGVIDLPKGHVEQGESIEECALREVEEECGIRELTIQTFLQTTWHIYFREEKWHLKKTYWYTMTCPTGQALIPQTAEGIEEVFWLRTREIDRILPQTYASLRGVLQALQKA
;
A
#
# COMPACT_ATOMS: atom_id res chain seq x y z
N MET A 1 -4.88 -1.76 25.22
CA MET A 1 -3.43 -1.49 25.44
C MET A 1 -2.78 -2.80 25.85
N PHE A 2 -1.70 -3.18 25.21
CA PHE A 2 -0.95 -4.41 25.53
C PHE A 2 0.53 -4.04 25.74
N VAL A 3 1.16 -4.61 26.76
CA VAL A 3 2.59 -4.43 27.01
C VAL A 3 3.32 -5.69 26.60
N HIS A 4 4.34 -5.53 25.77
CA HIS A 4 5.19 -6.63 25.32
C HIS A 4 5.93 -7.22 26.54
N THR A 5 5.80 -8.54 26.73
CA THR A 5 6.46 -9.28 27.81
C THR A 5 7.33 -10.42 27.28
N SER A 6 6.93 -11.03 26.16
CA SER A 6 7.71 -12.04 25.45
C SER A 6 7.23 -12.15 24.00
N SER A 7 8.09 -12.69 23.14
CA SER A 7 7.79 -12.94 21.72
C SER A 7 6.52 -13.79 21.54
N GLN A 8 6.43 -14.90 22.25
CA GLN A 8 5.28 -15.81 22.13
C GLN A 8 3.96 -15.16 22.59
N THR A 9 3.98 -14.38 23.67
CA THR A 9 2.80 -13.68 24.18
C THR A 9 2.35 -12.61 23.20
N THR A 10 3.29 -11.84 22.63
CA THR A 10 3.02 -10.81 21.63
C THR A 10 2.45 -11.42 20.36
N LYS A 11 3.04 -12.52 19.87
CA LYS A 11 2.54 -13.26 18.72
C LYS A 11 1.09 -13.72 18.90
N ASN A 12 0.80 -14.37 20.02
CA ASN A 12 -0.54 -14.86 20.32
C ASN A 12 -1.56 -13.70 20.37
N TYR A 13 -1.20 -12.58 20.97
CA TYR A 13 -2.03 -11.39 21.06
C TYR A 13 -2.32 -10.82 19.65
N ILE A 14 -1.30 -10.67 18.80
CA ILE A 14 -1.47 -10.16 17.43
C ILE A 14 -2.40 -11.08 16.63
N PHE A 15 -2.17 -12.40 16.62
CA PHE A 15 -3.01 -13.32 15.86
C PHE A 15 -4.43 -13.44 16.42
N HIS A 16 -4.65 -13.19 17.69
CA HIS A 16 -5.99 -13.02 18.24
C HIS A 16 -6.65 -11.76 17.65
N LEU A 17 -5.96 -10.61 17.68
CA LEU A 17 -6.49 -9.35 17.12
C LEU A 17 -6.85 -9.45 15.64
N LEU A 18 -6.03 -10.13 14.84
CA LEU A 18 -6.27 -10.30 13.39
C LEU A 18 -7.51 -11.15 13.07
N LYS A 19 -8.01 -11.90 14.03
CA LYS A 19 -9.24 -12.71 13.90
C LYS A 19 -10.49 -12.01 14.44
N GLU A 20 -10.32 -10.89 15.15
CA GLU A 20 -11.42 -10.16 15.79
C GLU A 20 -11.89 -8.99 14.89
N PRO A 21 -13.03 -9.13 14.19
CA PRO A 21 -13.49 -8.11 13.22
C PRO A 21 -13.92 -6.79 13.87
N THR A 22 -14.09 -6.76 15.19
CA THR A 22 -14.51 -5.58 15.95
C THR A 22 -13.36 -4.70 16.43
N ILE A 23 -12.10 -5.16 16.28
CA ILE A 23 -10.93 -4.42 16.74
C ILE A 23 -10.31 -3.67 15.57
N PHE A 24 -10.52 -2.36 15.53
CA PHE A 24 -10.01 -1.49 14.47
C PHE A 24 -8.64 -0.87 14.78
N HIS A 25 -8.19 -0.94 16.04
CA HIS A 25 -6.95 -0.31 16.47
C HIS A 25 -6.38 -1.00 17.71
N ALA A 26 -5.08 -1.30 17.68
CA ALA A 26 -4.34 -1.81 18.82
C ALA A 26 -2.99 -1.11 18.98
N LYS A 27 -2.54 -0.95 20.22
CA LYS A 27 -1.22 -0.41 20.54
C LYS A 27 -0.45 -1.43 21.38
N ILE A 28 0.78 -1.73 20.96
CA ILE A 28 1.71 -2.59 21.68
C ILE A 28 2.88 -1.73 22.14
N TYR A 29 3.25 -1.84 23.40
CA TYR A 29 4.32 -1.06 24.01
C TYR A 29 5.48 -1.95 24.38
N ALA A 30 6.70 -1.54 24.07
CA ALA A 30 7.96 -2.15 24.47
C ALA A 30 9.00 -1.05 24.76
N PRO A 31 10.05 -1.35 25.52
CA PRO A 31 11.16 -0.42 25.77
C PRO A 31 11.90 -0.03 24.48
N ASP A 32 12.02 -0.95 23.53
CA ASP A 32 12.60 -0.74 22.21
C ASP A 32 11.56 -1.02 21.13
N ALA A 33 11.10 0.03 20.47
CA ALA A 33 10.10 -0.07 19.39
C ALA A 33 10.69 -0.69 18.12
N GLY A 34 11.98 -0.49 17.84
CA GLY A 34 12.66 -1.08 16.68
C GLY A 34 12.77 -2.59 16.80
N GLN A 35 13.20 -3.07 17.98
CA GLN A 35 13.27 -4.49 18.27
C GLN A 35 11.90 -5.14 18.25
N LEU A 36 10.89 -4.50 18.84
CA LEU A 36 9.50 -4.98 18.78
C LEU A 36 9.00 -5.08 17.33
N PHE A 37 9.32 -4.10 16.48
CA PHE A 37 8.91 -4.13 15.09
C PHE A 37 9.62 -5.22 14.28
N ALA A 38 10.92 -5.44 14.51
CA ALA A 38 11.65 -6.55 13.90
C ALA A 38 11.07 -7.92 14.31
N GLU A 39 10.75 -8.06 15.59
CA GLU A 39 10.07 -9.25 16.10
C GLU A 39 8.69 -9.43 15.49
N PHE A 40 7.89 -8.35 15.42
CA PHE A 40 6.59 -8.35 14.75
C PHE A 40 6.69 -8.86 13.30
N GLN A 41 7.66 -8.38 12.53
CA GLN A 41 7.87 -8.81 11.15
C GLN A 41 8.17 -10.32 11.06
N SER A 42 8.88 -10.89 12.04
CA SER A 42 9.24 -12.32 12.06
C SER A 42 8.03 -13.27 12.21
N PHE A 43 6.85 -12.74 12.58
CA PHE A 43 5.62 -13.54 12.69
C PHE A 43 4.92 -13.78 11.37
N PHE A 44 5.35 -13.12 10.31
CA PHE A 44 4.71 -13.12 9.00
C PHE A 44 5.66 -13.57 7.89
N THR A 45 5.10 -14.00 6.78
CA THR A 45 5.83 -14.03 5.51
C THR A 45 5.89 -12.59 4.99
N VAL A 46 7.07 -11.98 5.06
CA VAL A 46 7.24 -10.61 4.54
C VAL A 46 7.35 -10.68 3.02
N VAL A 47 6.56 -9.83 2.34
CA VAL A 47 6.61 -9.66 0.88
C VAL A 47 6.82 -8.20 0.55
N GLU A 48 7.67 -7.91 -0.43
CA GLU A 48 7.94 -6.57 -0.89
C GLU A 48 7.10 -6.23 -2.13
N ALA A 49 6.66 -4.99 -2.18
CA ALA A 49 5.88 -4.44 -3.28
C ALA A 49 6.30 -3.00 -3.51
N ALA A 50 6.10 -2.49 -4.71
CA ALA A 50 6.31 -1.08 -5.00
C ALA A 50 5.16 -0.53 -5.85
N GLY A 51 4.96 0.78 -5.79
CA GLY A 51 3.91 1.43 -6.56
C GLY A 51 4.10 2.93 -6.70
N GLY A 52 3.26 3.51 -7.54
CA GLY A 52 3.35 4.90 -7.94
C GLY A 52 2.18 5.75 -7.49
N ILE A 53 2.51 6.95 -7.06
CA ILE A 53 1.59 8.06 -6.87
C ILE A 53 1.79 9.01 -8.04
N VAL A 54 1.12 8.69 -9.16
CA VAL A 54 1.27 9.46 -10.39
C VAL A 54 0.42 10.71 -10.31
N ARG A 55 1.04 11.86 -10.54
CA ARG A 55 0.41 13.17 -10.44
C ARG A 55 0.39 13.90 -11.77
N GLN A 56 -0.76 14.46 -12.12
CA GLN A 56 -0.92 15.41 -13.21
C GLN A 56 -1.66 16.64 -12.70
N THR A 57 -0.99 17.80 -12.64
CA THR A 57 -1.54 19.04 -12.09
C THR A 57 -2.13 18.83 -10.69
N ASP A 58 -3.46 18.83 -10.55
CA ASP A 58 -4.22 18.65 -9.31
C ASP A 58 -4.87 17.26 -9.19
N GLN A 59 -4.46 16.30 -10.02
CA GLN A 59 -5.05 14.97 -10.10
C GLN A 59 -4.04 13.88 -9.74
N LEU A 60 -4.55 12.80 -9.13
CA LEU A 60 -3.82 11.57 -8.81
C LEU A 60 -4.42 10.42 -9.61
N LEU A 61 -3.55 9.56 -10.14
CA LEU A 61 -3.97 8.31 -10.77
C LEU A 61 -4.40 7.31 -9.70
N MET A 62 -5.60 6.79 -9.85
CA MET A 62 -6.19 5.82 -8.94
C MET A 62 -6.66 4.60 -9.73
N ILE A 63 -6.69 3.46 -9.05
CA ILE A 63 -7.32 2.26 -9.55
C ILE A 63 -8.50 1.85 -8.66
N LYS A 64 -9.45 1.13 -9.24
CA LYS A 64 -10.46 0.41 -8.46
C LYS A 64 -10.23 -1.08 -8.68
N ARG A 65 -9.93 -1.80 -7.60
CA ARG A 65 -9.63 -3.23 -7.62
C ARG A 65 -10.52 -3.96 -6.63
N LEU A 66 -11.29 -4.95 -7.10
CA LEU A 66 -12.21 -5.74 -6.28
C LEU A 66 -13.13 -4.86 -5.41
N GLY A 67 -13.65 -3.78 -6.00
CA GLY A 67 -14.54 -2.84 -5.33
C GLY A 67 -13.86 -1.81 -4.41
N VAL A 68 -12.54 -1.88 -4.20
CA VAL A 68 -11.77 -0.97 -3.33
C VAL A 68 -10.96 0.01 -4.18
N ILE A 69 -10.96 1.28 -3.79
CA ILE A 69 -10.11 2.30 -4.41
C ILE A 69 -8.70 2.18 -3.84
N ASP A 70 -7.71 2.08 -4.72
CA ASP A 70 -6.31 1.83 -4.38
C ASP A 70 -5.37 2.68 -5.26
N LEU A 71 -4.09 2.65 -4.96
CA LEU A 71 -3.02 3.16 -5.80
C LEU A 71 -2.37 2.00 -6.56
N PRO A 72 -1.92 2.19 -7.82
CA PRO A 72 -1.29 1.14 -8.61
C PRO A 72 0.02 0.66 -7.97
N LYS A 73 0.17 -0.66 -7.82
CA LYS A 73 1.31 -1.32 -7.15
C LYS A 73 1.25 -2.84 -7.29
N GLY A 74 2.39 -3.48 -7.29
CA GLY A 74 2.46 -4.92 -7.23
C GLY A 74 3.74 -5.45 -6.60
N HIS A 75 3.97 -6.74 -6.72
CA HIS A 75 5.07 -7.41 -6.05
C HIS A 75 6.39 -7.21 -6.78
N VAL A 76 7.46 -7.05 -6.02
CA VAL A 76 8.82 -7.01 -6.57
C VAL A 76 9.18 -8.39 -7.11
N GLU A 77 9.61 -8.45 -8.36
CA GLU A 77 10.04 -9.67 -9.02
C GLU A 77 11.53 -9.97 -8.77
N GLN A 78 11.93 -11.19 -9.05
CA GLN A 78 13.32 -11.62 -8.83
C GLN A 78 14.29 -10.88 -9.79
N GLY A 79 15.25 -10.17 -9.20
CA GLY A 79 16.26 -9.43 -9.95
C GLY A 79 15.85 -8.00 -10.33
N GLU A 80 14.65 -7.58 -9.95
CA GLU A 80 14.11 -6.24 -10.17
C GLU A 80 14.45 -5.33 -8.98
N SER A 81 14.80 -4.09 -9.24
CA SER A 81 14.89 -3.06 -8.21
C SER A 81 13.50 -2.58 -7.77
N ILE A 82 13.42 -1.96 -6.61
CA ILE A 82 12.15 -1.41 -6.09
C ILE A 82 11.58 -0.34 -7.02
N GLU A 83 12.45 0.50 -7.58
CA GLU A 83 12.10 1.55 -8.53
C GLU A 83 11.58 0.99 -9.86
N GLU A 84 12.24 -0.02 -10.40
CA GLU A 84 11.80 -0.71 -11.62
C GLU A 84 10.43 -1.36 -11.42
N CYS A 85 10.23 -2.05 -10.31
CA CYS A 85 8.94 -2.59 -9.93
C CYS A 85 7.85 -1.51 -9.89
N ALA A 86 8.13 -0.38 -9.25
CA ALA A 86 7.15 0.71 -9.14
C ALA A 86 6.73 1.26 -10.52
N LEU A 87 7.68 1.41 -11.45
CA LEU A 87 7.39 1.85 -12.82
C LEU A 87 6.59 0.80 -13.58
N ARG A 88 7.05 -0.45 -13.60
CA ARG A 88 6.41 -1.56 -14.30
C ARG A 88 4.95 -1.75 -13.85
N GLU A 89 4.73 -1.81 -12.56
CA GLU A 89 3.38 -2.04 -12.01
C GLU A 89 2.39 -0.92 -12.38
N VAL A 90 2.83 0.34 -12.33
CA VAL A 90 1.99 1.46 -12.75
C VAL A 90 1.69 1.39 -14.25
N GLU A 91 2.67 1.03 -15.08
CA GLU A 91 2.49 0.84 -16.52
C GLU A 91 1.52 -0.30 -16.83
N GLU A 92 1.68 -1.44 -16.17
CA GLU A 92 0.88 -2.64 -16.40
C GLU A 92 -0.56 -2.46 -15.89
N GLU A 93 -0.73 -1.97 -14.67
CA GLU A 93 -2.04 -1.83 -14.05
C GLU A 93 -2.89 -0.70 -14.67
N CYS A 94 -2.24 0.35 -15.21
CA CYS A 94 -2.92 1.56 -15.68
C CYS A 94 -2.84 1.79 -17.20
N GLY A 95 -1.97 1.08 -17.93
CA GLY A 95 -1.78 1.24 -19.38
C GLY A 95 -1.04 2.52 -19.79
N ILE A 96 -0.52 3.31 -18.85
CA ILE A 96 0.25 4.52 -19.13
C ILE A 96 1.73 4.21 -19.32
N ARG A 97 2.47 5.14 -19.94
CA ARG A 97 3.89 4.98 -20.30
C ARG A 97 4.68 6.25 -19.99
N GLU A 98 6.01 6.16 -20.15
CA GLU A 98 6.93 7.29 -19.97
C GLU A 98 6.83 7.91 -18.57
N LEU A 99 6.72 7.04 -17.57
CA LEU A 99 6.72 7.43 -16.18
C LEU A 99 8.09 7.90 -15.73
N THR A 100 8.11 8.96 -14.94
CA THR A 100 9.33 9.46 -14.30
C THR A 100 9.16 9.51 -12.80
N ILE A 101 9.98 8.74 -12.08
CA ILE A 101 10.07 8.81 -10.61
C ILE A 101 10.62 10.17 -10.22
N GLN A 102 9.93 10.84 -9.29
CA GLN A 102 10.36 12.14 -8.72
C GLN A 102 11.07 11.93 -7.39
N THR A 103 10.44 11.23 -6.46
CA THR A 103 11.02 10.96 -5.14
C THR A 103 10.36 9.76 -4.47
N PHE A 104 11.12 9.10 -3.60
CA PHE A 104 10.56 8.18 -2.63
C PHE A 104 9.74 8.96 -1.60
N LEU A 105 8.50 8.53 -1.32
CA LEU A 105 7.64 9.19 -0.35
C LEU A 105 7.70 8.50 1.01
N GLN A 106 7.28 7.24 1.07
CA GLN A 106 7.24 6.45 2.31
C GLN A 106 6.95 4.97 2.03
N THR A 107 6.99 4.15 3.08
CA THR A 107 6.48 2.78 3.04
C THR A 107 5.15 2.66 3.78
N THR A 108 4.30 1.73 3.32
CA THR A 108 3.14 1.28 4.08
C THR A 108 3.22 -0.23 4.32
N TRP A 109 2.48 -0.67 5.35
CA TRP A 109 2.42 -2.06 5.72
C TRP A 109 0.97 -2.55 5.70
N HIS A 110 0.76 -3.75 5.15
CA HIS A 110 -0.55 -4.36 5.06
C HIS A 110 -0.47 -5.84 5.41
N ILE A 111 -1.34 -6.29 6.34
CA ILE A 111 -1.43 -7.69 6.73
C ILE A 111 -2.61 -8.32 5.98
N TYR A 112 -2.39 -9.50 5.39
CA TYR A 112 -3.44 -10.27 4.76
C TYR A 112 -3.20 -11.78 4.93
N PHE A 113 -4.28 -12.55 4.81
CA PHE A 113 -4.22 -14.01 4.89
C PHE A 113 -4.37 -14.59 3.50
N ARG A 114 -3.43 -15.42 3.08
CA ARG A 114 -3.45 -16.11 1.78
C ARG A 114 -2.69 -17.43 1.89
N GLU A 115 -3.17 -18.49 1.22
CA GLU A 115 -2.51 -19.79 1.18
C GLU A 115 -2.15 -20.32 2.59
N GLU A 116 -3.13 -20.23 3.51
CA GLU A 116 -3.01 -20.64 4.91
C GLU A 116 -1.92 -19.95 5.73
N LYS A 117 -1.38 -18.83 5.24
CA LYS A 117 -0.34 -18.05 5.90
C LYS A 117 -0.71 -16.58 6.04
N TRP A 118 -0.23 -15.97 7.10
CA TRP A 118 -0.28 -14.53 7.28
C TRP A 118 0.91 -13.87 6.59
N HIS A 119 0.62 -12.92 5.72
CA HIS A 119 1.60 -12.12 5.00
C HIS A 119 1.62 -10.71 5.53
N LEU A 120 2.82 -10.12 5.57
CA LEU A 120 3.05 -8.70 5.84
C LEU A 120 3.64 -8.07 4.59
N LYS A 121 2.80 -7.35 3.83
CA LYS A 121 3.23 -6.65 2.63
C LYS A 121 3.83 -5.29 3.01
N LYS A 122 5.09 -5.07 2.62
CA LYS A 122 5.77 -3.79 2.66
C LYS A 122 5.68 -3.15 1.27
N THR A 123 4.98 -2.03 1.14
CA THR A 123 4.86 -1.33 -0.14
C THR A 123 5.64 -0.03 -0.09
N TYR A 124 6.56 0.13 -1.04
CA TYR A 124 7.33 1.35 -1.25
C TYR A 124 6.58 2.26 -2.22
N TRP A 125 6.36 3.51 -1.83
CA TRP A 125 5.62 4.48 -2.62
C TRP A 125 6.52 5.56 -3.17
N TYR A 126 6.44 5.77 -4.49
CA TYR A 126 7.17 6.82 -5.20
C TYR A 126 6.20 7.81 -5.81
N THR A 127 6.50 9.10 -5.68
CA THR A 127 5.81 10.12 -6.49
C THR A 127 6.35 10.07 -7.92
N MET A 128 5.43 10.14 -8.88
CA MET A 128 5.74 10.01 -10.30
C MET A 128 4.99 11.06 -11.12
N THR A 129 5.51 11.33 -12.31
CA THR A 129 4.84 12.09 -13.36
C THR A 129 4.81 11.30 -14.66
N CYS A 130 3.87 11.61 -15.54
CA CYS A 130 3.79 11.07 -16.89
C CYS A 130 3.28 12.15 -17.87
N PRO A 131 3.48 11.99 -19.19
CA PRO A 131 2.86 12.85 -20.20
C PRO A 131 1.33 12.85 -20.10
N THR A 132 0.71 13.98 -20.42
CA THR A 132 -0.75 14.11 -20.41
C THR A 132 -1.41 13.49 -21.65
N GLY A 133 -2.70 13.20 -21.55
CA GLY A 133 -3.49 12.74 -22.70
C GLY A 133 -3.34 11.26 -23.03
N GLN A 134 -2.69 10.48 -22.17
CA GLN A 134 -2.61 9.02 -22.35
C GLN A 134 -3.95 8.34 -22.05
N ALA A 135 -4.26 7.28 -22.80
CA ALA A 135 -5.41 6.42 -22.53
C ALA A 135 -5.15 5.59 -21.28
N LEU A 136 -6.15 5.51 -20.41
CA LEU A 136 -6.11 4.65 -19.23
C LEU A 136 -6.67 3.28 -19.58
N ILE A 137 -5.91 2.21 -19.35
CA ILE A 137 -6.29 0.84 -19.69
C ILE A 137 -6.13 -0.02 -18.44
N PRO A 138 -7.23 -0.44 -17.79
CA PRO A 138 -7.16 -1.28 -16.60
C PRO A 138 -6.69 -2.69 -16.94
N GLN A 139 -5.78 -3.24 -16.14
CA GLN A 139 -5.34 -4.63 -16.22
C GLN A 139 -6.39 -5.56 -15.57
N THR A 140 -7.42 -5.90 -16.35
CA THR A 140 -8.57 -6.65 -15.85
C THR A 140 -8.22 -8.06 -15.35
N ALA A 141 -7.13 -8.66 -15.88
CA ALA A 141 -6.64 -9.97 -15.43
C ALA A 141 -6.25 -9.98 -13.95
N GLU A 142 -5.89 -8.81 -13.38
CA GLU A 142 -5.59 -8.66 -11.95
C GLU A 142 -6.77 -8.15 -11.11
N GLY A 143 -7.96 -8.12 -11.69
CA GLY A 143 -9.18 -7.66 -11.01
C GLY A 143 -9.27 -6.14 -10.90
N ILE A 144 -8.53 -5.39 -11.71
CA ILE A 144 -8.67 -3.93 -11.82
C ILE A 144 -9.88 -3.63 -12.67
N GLU A 145 -10.88 -3.00 -12.07
CA GLU A 145 -12.16 -2.67 -12.69
C GLU A 145 -12.11 -1.33 -13.42
N GLU A 146 -11.34 -0.37 -12.88
CA GLU A 146 -11.28 0.99 -13.37
C GLU A 146 -9.93 1.63 -13.06
N VAL A 147 -9.45 2.48 -13.98
CA VAL A 147 -8.33 3.40 -13.78
C VAL A 147 -8.83 4.80 -14.06
N PHE A 148 -8.61 5.75 -13.16
CA PHE A 148 -9.16 7.09 -13.28
C PHE A 148 -8.29 8.15 -12.61
N TRP A 149 -8.46 9.41 -13.07
CA TRP A 149 -7.86 10.57 -12.45
C TRP A 149 -8.78 11.16 -11.39
N LEU A 150 -8.31 11.21 -10.14
CA LEU A 150 -8.99 11.80 -8.99
C LEU A 150 -8.43 13.19 -8.70
N ARG A 151 -9.25 14.21 -8.60
CA ARG A 151 -8.79 15.52 -8.13
C ARG A 151 -8.40 15.47 -6.64
N THR A 152 -7.28 16.09 -6.28
CA THR A 152 -6.77 16.05 -4.89
C THR A 152 -7.79 16.56 -3.86
N ARG A 153 -8.62 17.54 -4.23
CA ARG A 153 -9.73 18.04 -3.39
C ARG A 153 -10.83 17.01 -3.10
N GLU A 154 -10.86 15.90 -3.83
CA GLU A 154 -11.89 14.86 -3.68
C GLU A 154 -11.39 13.67 -2.84
N ILE A 155 -10.13 13.71 -2.34
CA ILE A 155 -9.53 12.64 -1.55
C ILE A 155 -10.41 12.26 -0.36
N ASP A 156 -10.92 13.23 0.41
CA ASP A 156 -11.74 12.94 1.60
C ASP A 156 -12.98 12.11 1.29
N ARG A 157 -13.54 12.22 0.08
CA ARG A 157 -14.72 11.48 -0.36
C ARG A 157 -14.43 10.00 -0.59
N ILE A 158 -13.19 9.67 -0.95
CA ILE A 158 -12.80 8.29 -1.27
C ILE A 158 -12.12 7.57 -0.10
N LEU A 159 -11.67 8.28 0.94
CA LEU A 159 -11.01 7.68 2.10
C LEU A 159 -11.78 6.50 2.73
N PRO A 160 -13.13 6.53 2.86
CA PRO A 160 -13.87 5.38 3.37
C PRO A 160 -13.83 4.16 2.47
N GLN A 161 -13.51 4.34 1.18
CA GLN A 161 -13.48 3.30 0.15
C GLN A 161 -12.05 2.79 -0.12
N THR A 162 -11.05 3.27 0.65
CA THR A 162 -9.65 2.89 0.51
C THR A 162 -9.17 2.04 1.69
N TYR A 163 -8.07 1.33 1.50
CA TYR A 163 -7.40 0.63 2.59
C TYR A 163 -6.91 1.60 3.68
N ALA A 164 -7.02 1.18 4.93
CA ALA A 164 -6.60 2.00 6.08
C ALA A 164 -5.12 2.43 5.98
N SER A 165 -4.26 1.57 5.44
CA SER A 165 -2.83 1.85 5.22
C SER A 165 -2.55 2.99 4.24
N LEU A 166 -3.48 3.28 3.31
CA LEU A 166 -3.33 4.35 2.33
C LEU A 166 -3.88 5.70 2.78
N ARG A 167 -4.76 5.73 3.78
CA ARG A 167 -5.42 6.97 4.20
C ARG A 167 -4.43 8.07 4.58
N GLY A 168 -3.39 7.70 5.34
CA GLY A 168 -2.34 8.64 5.72
C GLY A 168 -1.53 9.16 4.53
N VAL A 169 -1.24 8.29 3.55
CA VAL A 169 -0.56 8.67 2.30
C VAL A 169 -1.38 9.70 1.53
N LEU A 170 -2.66 9.39 1.28
CA LEU A 170 -3.57 10.24 0.50
C LEU A 170 -3.81 11.60 1.18
N GLN A 171 -3.99 11.62 2.50
CA GLN A 171 -4.16 12.87 3.26
C GLN A 171 -2.91 13.76 3.24
N ALA A 172 -1.71 13.17 3.22
CA ALA A 172 -0.47 13.94 3.08
C ALA A 172 -0.38 14.63 1.72
N LEU A 173 -0.83 13.96 0.65
CA LEU A 173 -0.83 14.48 -0.71
C LEU A 173 -1.86 15.61 -0.96
N GLN A 174 -2.92 15.65 -0.18
CA GLN A 174 -3.94 16.71 -0.26
C GLN A 174 -3.40 18.06 0.26
N LYS A 175 -2.41 18.02 1.15
CA LYS A 175 -1.84 19.20 1.80
C LYS A 175 -0.61 19.75 1.09
N ALA A 176 -0.05 19.02 0.15
CA ALA A 176 1.14 19.36 -0.64
C ALA A 176 0.76 19.96 -1.99
#